data_0ef8555f70e6f12b683bbdb2879c69cb
#
_entry.id   0ef8555f70e6f12b683bbdb2879c69cb
#
_cell.length_a   1.000
_cell.length_b   1.000
_cell.length_c   1.000
_cell.angle_alpha   90.00
_cell.angle_beta   90.00
_cell.angle_gamma   90.00
#
_symmetry.space_group_name_H-M   'P 1'
#
loop_
_entity.id
_entity.type
_entity.pdbx_description
1 polymer ?
#
loop_
_entity_poly.entity_id
_entity_poly.type
_entity_poly.pdbx_seq_one_letter_code
_entity_poly.pdbx_strand_id
1 'polypeptide(L)'
;MNFTQVQRYEIIESIIKNGCGIEEILKISLEVLMKAEREAHNHQTQDMSNGYRYRKTYGQGKLLELKVPRTRNGNFYPVILGLLRSQEEEAKQIAFKLYGAGLTTEQVGELFNDIYGQTYSSSSISRMFDYAREEVDDWLKRPLNKYYPIIYIDAAFISTRRVDRVSKESYFTVLGVNSDCTREVLGVYNNPTEGSHFWNDIFTDIKERGVEEIDLAVTDGLSGIENVIQNHFKMCEVQLCTVHLERECLKYAKPIHKPEMANDLKEVFTSDYKNDNVQLGLIRWESFCRKWGKYYNVFKNKLNNDRYIYYFTYLKYDYRIRSMIYTTNWIERLNRDYKRTTKMRGAMPNPESVLLLLGHVAMTRKYYEYKINNFKFESRYFKWDV
;
A
#
# COMPACT_ATOMS: atom_id res chain seq x y z
N MET A 1 -22.86 -33.24 -14.98
CA MET A 1 -22.43 -34.64 -14.89
C MET A 1 -23.49 -35.44 -14.18
N ASN A 2 -23.96 -36.54 -14.76
CA ASN A 2 -24.92 -37.44 -14.10
C ASN A 2 -24.14 -38.64 -13.56
N PHE A 3 -24.33 -39.01 -12.31
CA PHE A 3 -23.79 -40.22 -11.72
C PHE A 3 -24.38 -41.47 -12.43
N THR A 4 -23.52 -42.42 -12.76
CA THR A 4 -23.98 -43.76 -13.22
C THR A 4 -24.71 -44.52 -12.10
N GLN A 5 -25.48 -45.54 -12.42
CA GLN A 5 -26.16 -46.36 -11.42
C GLN A 5 -25.17 -46.95 -10.39
N VAL A 6 -24.00 -47.43 -10.84
CA VAL A 6 -22.94 -48.00 -9.98
C VAL A 6 -22.43 -46.94 -8.99
N GLN A 7 -22.14 -45.75 -9.48
CA GLN A 7 -21.68 -44.62 -8.63
C GLN A 7 -22.74 -44.19 -7.59
N ARG A 8 -24.01 -44.18 -7.98
CA ARG A 8 -25.11 -43.93 -7.02
C ARG A 8 -25.17 -45.00 -5.93
N TYR A 9 -25.00 -46.27 -6.29
CA TYR A 9 -24.96 -47.36 -5.33
C TYR A 9 -23.79 -47.25 -4.35
N GLU A 10 -22.57 -46.99 -4.85
CA GLU A 10 -21.39 -46.80 -4.00
C GLU A 10 -21.58 -45.65 -2.98
N ILE A 11 -22.16 -44.53 -3.43
CA ILE A 11 -22.45 -43.39 -2.54
C ILE A 11 -23.50 -43.78 -1.49
N ILE A 12 -24.61 -44.39 -1.91
CA ILE A 12 -25.69 -44.81 -1.00
C ILE A 12 -25.21 -45.84 0.01
N GLU A 13 -24.42 -46.82 -0.39
CA GLU A 13 -23.87 -47.85 0.48
C GLU A 13 -22.92 -47.26 1.52
N SER A 14 -22.05 -46.30 1.12
CA SER A 14 -21.17 -45.57 2.04
C SER A 14 -21.94 -44.72 3.05
N ILE A 15 -23.01 -44.07 2.62
CA ILE A 15 -23.88 -43.26 3.52
C ILE A 15 -24.56 -44.16 4.56
N ILE A 16 -25.11 -45.32 4.11
CA ILE A 16 -25.79 -46.27 5.02
C ILE A 16 -24.82 -46.89 6.03
N LYS A 17 -23.62 -47.21 5.60
CA LYS A 17 -22.59 -47.81 6.51
C LYS A 17 -22.06 -46.85 7.58
N ASN A 18 -21.95 -45.56 7.31
CA ASN A 18 -21.22 -44.60 8.12
C ASN A 18 -22.09 -43.61 8.91
N GLY A 19 -23.42 -43.59 8.69
CA GLY A 19 -24.34 -42.67 9.40
C GLY A 19 -24.02 -41.18 9.13
N CYS A 20 -23.72 -40.82 7.88
CA CYS A 20 -22.98 -39.61 7.51
C CYS A 20 -23.80 -38.33 7.47
N GLY A 21 -23.21 -37.22 7.93
CA GLY A 21 -23.66 -35.86 7.65
C GLY A 21 -23.38 -35.42 6.18
N ILE A 22 -23.91 -34.28 5.80
CA ILE A 22 -23.80 -33.72 4.43
C ILE A 22 -22.33 -33.63 3.97
N GLU A 23 -21.40 -33.33 4.84
CA GLU A 23 -19.96 -33.24 4.54
C GLU A 23 -19.36 -34.55 4.09
N GLU A 24 -19.71 -35.63 4.76
CA GLU A 24 -19.22 -36.97 4.44
C GLU A 24 -19.81 -37.44 3.11
N ILE A 25 -21.07 -37.11 2.85
CA ILE A 25 -21.74 -37.36 1.55
C ILE A 25 -21.00 -36.63 0.43
N LEU A 26 -20.67 -35.34 0.63
CA LEU A 26 -19.92 -34.54 -0.33
C LEU A 26 -18.53 -35.16 -0.59
N LYS A 27 -17.78 -35.48 0.47
CA LYS A 27 -16.46 -36.10 0.39
C LYS A 27 -16.51 -37.42 -0.40
N ILE A 28 -17.41 -38.32 -0.04
CA ILE A 28 -17.58 -39.62 -0.72
C ILE A 28 -17.93 -39.39 -2.21
N SER A 29 -18.83 -38.44 -2.50
CA SER A 29 -19.24 -38.12 -3.86
C SER A 29 -18.07 -37.63 -4.71
N LEU A 30 -17.22 -36.74 -4.15
CA LEU A 30 -16.04 -36.22 -4.82
C LEU A 30 -14.99 -37.31 -5.04
N GLU A 31 -14.75 -38.20 -4.05
CA GLU A 31 -13.82 -39.31 -4.16
C GLU A 31 -14.28 -40.34 -5.24
N VAL A 32 -15.56 -40.66 -5.31
CA VAL A 32 -16.16 -41.53 -6.34
C VAL A 32 -16.00 -40.93 -7.72
N LEU A 33 -16.26 -39.60 -7.87
CA LEU A 33 -16.07 -38.92 -9.15
C LEU A 33 -14.61 -38.94 -9.60
N MET A 34 -13.67 -38.62 -8.70
CA MET A 34 -12.23 -38.66 -9.01
C MET A 34 -11.75 -40.07 -9.40
N LYS A 35 -12.31 -41.13 -8.77
CA LYS A 35 -12.04 -42.51 -9.13
C LYS A 35 -12.53 -42.82 -10.55
N ALA A 36 -13.75 -42.40 -10.90
CA ALA A 36 -14.29 -42.56 -12.25
C ALA A 36 -13.48 -41.77 -13.30
N GLU A 37 -13.03 -40.57 -13.03
CA GLU A 37 -12.12 -39.82 -13.90
C GLU A 37 -10.81 -40.57 -14.15
N ARG A 38 -10.21 -41.18 -13.11
CA ARG A 38 -9.00 -41.98 -13.26
C ARG A 38 -9.24 -43.22 -14.14
N GLU A 39 -10.36 -43.92 -13.96
CA GLU A 39 -10.71 -45.07 -14.75
C GLU A 39 -10.87 -44.70 -16.25
N ALA A 40 -11.55 -43.62 -16.54
CA ALA A 40 -11.67 -43.07 -17.88
C ALA A 40 -10.31 -42.71 -18.50
N HIS A 41 -9.43 -42.03 -17.69
CA HIS A 41 -8.08 -41.71 -18.14
C HIS A 41 -7.25 -42.96 -18.44
N ASN A 42 -7.28 -43.97 -17.56
CA ASN A 42 -6.55 -45.24 -17.75
C ASN A 42 -6.99 -45.95 -19.03
N HIS A 43 -8.29 -45.93 -19.33
CA HIS A 43 -8.82 -46.51 -20.58
C HIS A 43 -8.30 -45.76 -21.82
N GLN A 44 -8.21 -44.43 -21.78
CA GLN A 44 -7.77 -43.63 -22.92
C GLN A 44 -6.25 -43.68 -23.13
N THR A 45 -5.48 -43.74 -22.06
CA THR A 45 -4.00 -43.58 -22.08
C THR A 45 -3.26 -44.88 -21.87
N GLN A 46 -3.96 -46.00 -21.62
CA GLN A 46 -3.40 -47.32 -21.25
C GLN A 46 -2.52 -47.22 -19.97
N ASP A 47 -2.81 -46.28 -19.08
CA ASP A 47 -2.12 -46.14 -17.79
C ASP A 47 -2.75 -47.06 -16.75
N MET A 48 -2.07 -47.23 -15.62
CA MET A 48 -2.49 -48.11 -14.54
C MET A 48 -2.72 -47.36 -13.26
N SER A 49 -3.68 -47.79 -12.43
CA SER A 49 -3.94 -47.25 -11.10
C SER A 49 -2.74 -47.48 -10.18
N ASN A 50 -2.39 -46.43 -9.38
CA ASN A 50 -1.27 -46.44 -8.44
C ASN A 50 -1.67 -45.90 -7.05
N GLY A 51 -2.67 -46.53 -6.44
CA GLY A 51 -3.12 -46.16 -5.08
C GLY A 51 -3.75 -44.79 -5.00
N TYR A 52 -3.60 -44.18 -3.85
CA TYR A 52 -4.20 -42.90 -3.49
C TYR A 52 -3.21 -42.05 -2.67
N ARG A 53 -3.46 -40.73 -2.60
CA ARG A 53 -2.84 -39.81 -1.65
C ARG A 53 -3.92 -39.01 -0.94
N TYR A 54 -3.68 -38.64 0.32
CA TYR A 54 -4.58 -37.72 1.05
C TYR A 54 -4.20 -36.28 0.73
N ARG A 55 -5.20 -35.45 0.50
CA ARG A 55 -5.02 -34.02 0.27
C ARG A 55 -6.12 -33.26 1.00
N LYS A 56 -5.73 -32.20 1.71
CA LYS A 56 -6.65 -31.22 2.29
C LYS A 56 -6.93 -30.14 1.25
N THR A 57 -8.20 -29.79 1.07
CA THR A 57 -8.64 -28.76 0.11
C THR A 57 -9.92 -28.11 0.60
N TYR A 58 -10.18 -26.88 0.18
CA TYR A 58 -11.43 -26.21 0.49
C TYR A 58 -12.54 -26.65 -0.44
N GLY A 59 -13.74 -26.88 0.11
CA GLY A 59 -14.94 -27.20 -0.66
C GLY A 59 -16.19 -26.78 0.10
N GLN A 60 -17.05 -26.00 -0.54
CA GLN A 60 -18.31 -25.47 0.03
C GLN A 60 -18.14 -24.81 1.42
N GLY A 61 -17.14 -23.95 1.56
CA GLY A 61 -16.87 -23.24 2.82
C GLY A 61 -16.27 -24.10 3.94
N LYS A 62 -15.78 -25.33 3.63
CA LYS A 62 -15.13 -26.20 4.62
C LYS A 62 -13.84 -26.82 4.09
N LEU A 63 -12.98 -27.23 5.02
CA LEU A 63 -11.77 -27.97 4.67
C LEU A 63 -12.09 -29.47 4.58
N LEU A 64 -11.95 -30.03 3.41
CA LEU A 64 -12.17 -31.45 3.16
C LEU A 64 -10.83 -32.17 3.04
N GLU A 65 -10.71 -33.32 3.69
CA GLU A 65 -9.60 -34.24 3.46
C GLU A 65 -10.03 -35.33 2.48
N LEU A 66 -9.53 -35.23 1.24
CA LEU A 66 -9.92 -36.11 0.13
C LEU A 66 -8.87 -37.18 -0.15
N LYS A 67 -9.34 -38.37 -0.47
CA LYS A 67 -8.55 -39.49 -0.96
C LYS A 67 -8.42 -39.40 -2.48
N VAL A 68 -7.33 -38.78 -2.94
CA VAL A 68 -7.08 -38.49 -4.35
C VAL A 68 -6.44 -39.67 -5.06
N PRO A 69 -7.06 -40.23 -6.12
CA PRO A 69 -6.52 -41.34 -6.87
C PRO A 69 -5.29 -40.94 -7.69
N ARG A 70 -4.38 -41.91 -7.89
CA ARG A 70 -3.14 -41.74 -8.65
C ARG A 70 -3.01 -42.76 -9.75
N THR A 71 -2.24 -42.43 -10.80
CA THR A 71 -1.82 -43.33 -11.85
C THR A 71 -0.33 -43.62 -11.81
N ARG A 72 0.12 -44.69 -12.48
CA ARG A 72 1.52 -45.11 -12.43
C ARG A 72 2.45 -44.12 -13.14
N ASN A 73 2.02 -43.55 -14.27
CA ASN A 73 2.79 -42.59 -15.04
C ASN A 73 2.74 -41.18 -14.46
N GLY A 74 1.89 -40.90 -13.46
CA GLY A 74 1.80 -39.61 -12.78
C GLY A 74 1.15 -38.48 -13.57
N ASN A 75 0.65 -38.72 -14.75
CA ASN A 75 0.07 -37.72 -15.68
C ASN A 75 -1.42 -37.45 -15.45
N PHE A 76 -2.04 -38.12 -14.47
CA PHE A 76 -3.44 -37.92 -14.14
C PHE A 76 -3.61 -36.86 -13.04
N TYR A 77 -4.43 -35.87 -13.33
CA TYR A 77 -4.87 -34.86 -12.37
C TYR A 77 -6.40 -34.73 -12.44
N PRO A 78 -7.16 -35.08 -11.38
CA PRO A 78 -8.60 -34.98 -11.36
C PRO A 78 -9.11 -33.55 -11.62
N VAL A 79 -10.05 -33.38 -12.54
CA VAL A 79 -10.69 -32.08 -12.84
C VAL A 79 -11.34 -31.48 -11.61
N ILE A 80 -11.91 -32.32 -10.75
CA ILE A 80 -12.51 -31.93 -9.47
C ILE A 80 -11.50 -31.16 -8.57
N LEU A 81 -10.23 -31.58 -8.55
CA LEU A 81 -9.21 -30.84 -7.79
C LEU A 81 -8.92 -29.48 -8.38
N GLY A 82 -9.06 -29.30 -9.69
CA GLY A 82 -8.97 -28.00 -10.35
C GLY A 82 -10.09 -27.05 -9.90
N LEU A 83 -11.32 -27.56 -9.82
CA LEU A 83 -12.48 -26.81 -9.32
C LEU A 83 -12.34 -26.43 -7.84
N LEU A 84 -11.85 -27.35 -7.01
CA LEU A 84 -11.62 -27.07 -5.58
C LEU A 84 -10.45 -26.13 -5.35
N ARG A 85 -9.48 -26.09 -6.27
CA ARG A 85 -8.35 -25.15 -6.19
C ARG A 85 -8.80 -23.71 -6.30
N SER A 86 -9.81 -23.39 -7.11
CA SER A 86 -10.35 -22.03 -7.19
C SER A 86 -10.94 -21.57 -5.84
N GLN A 87 -11.57 -22.46 -5.10
CA GLN A 87 -12.08 -22.15 -3.75
C GLN A 87 -10.95 -21.96 -2.73
N GLU A 88 -9.84 -22.67 -2.88
CA GLU A 88 -8.64 -22.45 -2.07
C GLU A 88 -8.05 -21.04 -2.32
N GLU A 89 -7.97 -20.62 -3.59
CA GLU A 89 -7.50 -19.26 -3.92
C GLU A 89 -8.47 -18.19 -3.42
N GLU A 90 -9.77 -18.39 -3.49
CA GLU A 90 -10.76 -17.49 -2.88
C GLU A 90 -10.57 -17.36 -1.37
N ALA A 91 -10.34 -18.48 -0.66
CA ALA A 91 -10.07 -18.47 0.77
C ALA A 91 -8.81 -17.66 1.10
N LYS A 92 -7.72 -17.83 0.34
CA LYS A 92 -6.50 -17.03 0.49
C LYS A 92 -6.76 -15.53 0.28
N GLN A 93 -7.53 -15.19 -0.75
CA GLN A 93 -7.92 -13.80 -1.02
C GLN A 93 -8.75 -13.21 0.13
N ILE A 94 -9.69 -13.97 0.69
CA ILE A 94 -10.49 -13.54 1.85
C ILE A 94 -9.58 -13.33 3.06
N ALA A 95 -8.68 -14.27 3.36
CA ALA A 95 -7.72 -14.14 4.46
C ALA A 95 -6.90 -12.84 4.34
N PHE A 96 -6.38 -12.56 3.15
CA PHE A 96 -5.59 -11.36 2.90
C PHE A 96 -6.41 -10.06 2.94
N LYS A 97 -7.67 -10.07 2.45
CA LYS A 97 -8.58 -8.93 2.59
C LYS A 97 -8.89 -8.62 4.05
N LEU A 98 -9.11 -9.62 4.88
CA LEU A 98 -9.32 -9.46 6.34
C LEU A 98 -8.06 -8.89 6.99
N TYR A 99 -6.88 -9.40 6.62
CA TYR A 99 -5.60 -8.83 7.05
C TYR A 99 -5.44 -7.38 6.58
N GLY A 100 -5.73 -7.06 5.34
CA GLY A 100 -5.74 -5.69 4.80
C GLY A 100 -6.74 -4.76 5.50
N ALA A 101 -7.85 -5.28 6.00
CA ALA A 101 -8.84 -4.54 6.77
C ALA A 101 -8.39 -4.21 8.21
N GLY A 102 -7.29 -4.80 8.70
CA GLY A 102 -6.69 -4.48 10.00
C GLY A 102 -6.62 -5.64 11.00
N LEU A 103 -7.18 -6.82 10.69
CA LEU A 103 -7.10 -7.98 11.58
C LEU A 103 -5.66 -8.52 11.64
N THR A 104 -5.28 -9.07 12.80
CA THR A 104 -4.01 -9.80 12.93
C THR A 104 -4.11 -11.17 12.27
N THR A 105 -2.97 -11.82 12.01
CA THR A 105 -2.95 -13.22 11.50
C THR A 105 -3.63 -14.20 12.45
N GLU A 106 -3.57 -13.94 13.75
CA GLU A 106 -4.25 -14.72 14.79
C GLU A 106 -5.77 -14.57 14.67
N GLN A 107 -6.28 -13.34 14.62
CA GLN A 107 -7.72 -13.06 14.45
C GLN A 107 -8.28 -13.60 13.13
N VAL A 108 -7.50 -13.53 12.04
CA VAL A 108 -7.88 -14.17 10.78
C VAL A 108 -7.94 -15.69 10.95
N GLY A 109 -6.99 -16.29 11.69
CA GLY A 109 -6.99 -17.72 12.01
C GLY A 109 -8.20 -18.15 12.83
N GLU A 110 -8.60 -17.35 13.83
CA GLU A 110 -9.81 -17.58 14.64
C GLU A 110 -11.07 -17.56 13.76
N LEU A 111 -11.25 -16.52 12.93
CA LEU A 111 -12.38 -16.44 11.98
C LEU A 111 -12.40 -17.63 11.01
N PHE A 112 -11.24 -18.05 10.52
CA PHE A 112 -11.14 -19.22 9.65
C PHE A 112 -11.49 -20.52 10.37
N ASN A 113 -11.13 -20.62 11.66
CA ASN A 113 -11.57 -21.73 12.50
C ASN A 113 -13.10 -21.78 12.64
N ASP A 114 -13.74 -20.64 12.87
CA ASP A 114 -15.19 -20.54 12.98
C ASP A 114 -15.92 -20.87 11.67
N ILE A 115 -15.35 -20.44 10.53
CA ILE A 115 -15.95 -20.66 9.19
C ILE A 115 -15.67 -22.08 8.67
N TYR A 116 -14.42 -22.56 8.80
CA TYR A 116 -13.96 -23.79 8.16
C TYR A 116 -13.79 -24.96 9.13
N GLY A 117 -14.01 -24.76 10.44
CA GLY A 117 -14.01 -25.83 11.45
C GLY A 117 -12.64 -26.41 11.76
N GLN A 118 -11.54 -25.69 11.44
CA GLN A 118 -10.16 -26.13 11.72
C GLN A 118 -9.29 -25.00 12.24
N THR A 119 -8.33 -25.37 13.12
CA THR A 119 -7.37 -24.42 13.69
C THR A 119 -6.33 -24.00 12.66
N TYR A 120 -6.19 -22.68 12.45
CA TYR A 120 -5.19 -22.06 11.60
C TYR A 120 -4.18 -21.31 12.47
N SER A 121 -2.92 -21.73 12.44
CA SER A 121 -1.85 -20.97 13.09
C SER A 121 -1.56 -19.67 12.36
N SER A 122 -1.04 -18.67 13.08
CA SER A 122 -0.59 -17.40 12.45
C SER A 122 0.40 -17.63 11.32
N SER A 123 1.25 -18.64 11.39
CA SER A 123 2.18 -19.01 10.31
C SER A 123 1.47 -19.62 9.10
N SER A 124 0.38 -20.38 9.31
CA SER A 124 -0.43 -20.90 8.20
C SER A 124 -1.17 -19.80 7.48
N ILE A 125 -1.76 -18.85 8.22
CA ILE A 125 -2.39 -17.65 7.64
C ILE A 125 -1.35 -16.78 6.91
N SER A 126 -0.15 -16.59 7.48
CA SER A 126 0.91 -15.81 6.81
C SER A 126 1.32 -16.41 5.46
N ARG A 127 1.39 -17.74 5.35
CA ARG A 127 1.66 -18.41 4.06
C ARG A 127 0.54 -18.26 3.03
N MET A 128 -0.69 -18.04 3.47
CA MET A 128 -1.79 -17.71 2.53
C MET A 128 -1.57 -16.37 1.83
N PHE A 129 -0.72 -15.50 2.37
CA PHE A 129 -0.42 -14.19 1.79
C PHE A 129 0.73 -14.21 0.76
N ASP A 130 1.39 -15.34 0.55
CA ASP A 130 2.57 -15.41 -0.34
C ASP A 130 2.25 -14.95 -1.77
N TYR A 131 1.07 -15.33 -2.31
CA TYR A 131 0.63 -14.83 -3.61
C TYR A 131 0.46 -13.30 -3.63
N ALA A 132 -0.08 -12.73 -2.55
CA ALA A 132 -0.27 -11.29 -2.45
C ALA A 132 1.06 -10.53 -2.26
N ARG A 133 2.10 -11.20 -1.71
CA ARG A 133 3.46 -10.64 -1.66
C ARG A 133 4.03 -10.49 -3.07
N GLU A 134 3.95 -11.52 -3.89
CA GLU A 134 4.40 -11.47 -5.28
C GLU A 134 3.68 -10.36 -6.06
N GLU A 135 2.35 -10.28 -5.95
CA GLU A 135 1.55 -9.25 -6.62
C GLU A 135 1.93 -7.83 -6.18
N VAL A 136 2.11 -7.59 -4.87
CA VAL A 136 2.50 -6.28 -4.33
C VAL A 136 3.94 -5.96 -4.70
N ASP A 137 4.86 -6.92 -4.64
CA ASP A 137 6.26 -6.72 -4.99
C ASP A 137 6.41 -6.39 -6.49
N ASP A 138 5.70 -7.08 -7.38
CA ASP A 138 5.66 -6.80 -8.81
C ASP A 138 5.08 -5.40 -9.08
N TRP A 139 3.99 -5.06 -8.37
CA TRP A 139 3.40 -3.74 -8.48
C TRP A 139 4.33 -2.62 -8.00
N LEU A 140 5.06 -2.83 -6.89
CA LEU A 140 6.05 -1.86 -6.39
C LEU A 140 7.24 -1.69 -7.32
N LYS A 141 7.63 -2.75 -8.06
CA LYS A 141 8.76 -2.75 -9.02
C LYS A 141 8.36 -2.44 -10.46
N ARG A 142 7.06 -2.20 -10.72
CA ARG A 142 6.57 -1.95 -12.08
C ARG A 142 7.29 -0.77 -12.75
N PRO A 143 7.40 -0.75 -14.09
CA PRO A 143 7.84 0.41 -14.83
C PRO A 143 6.96 1.62 -14.52
N LEU A 144 7.55 2.80 -14.48
CA LEU A 144 6.88 4.08 -14.23
C LEU A 144 6.81 4.92 -15.49
N ASN A 145 5.96 5.94 -15.49
CA ASN A 145 5.93 6.92 -16.57
C ASN A 145 7.23 7.73 -16.59
N LYS A 146 7.64 8.17 -17.78
CA LYS A 146 8.87 8.95 -17.95
C LYS A 146 8.80 10.33 -17.30
N TYR A 147 7.61 10.90 -17.18
CA TYR A 147 7.40 12.26 -16.72
C TYR A 147 6.27 12.34 -15.70
N TYR A 148 6.55 13.06 -14.61
CA TYR A 148 5.57 13.42 -13.59
C TYR A 148 5.62 14.93 -13.33
N PRO A 149 4.54 15.68 -13.61
CA PRO A 149 4.44 17.10 -13.27
C PRO A 149 4.68 17.38 -11.78
N ILE A 150 4.12 16.54 -10.91
CA ILE A 150 4.25 16.71 -9.47
C ILE A 150 4.45 15.35 -8.80
N ILE A 151 5.37 15.30 -7.83
CA ILE A 151 5.44 14.22 -6.86
C ILE A 151 5.23 14.75 -5.45
N TYR A 152 4.62 13.93 -4.58
CA TYR A 152 4.50 14.19 -3.14
C TYR A 152 5.25 13.12 -2.37
N ILE A 153 5.99 13.54 -1.34
CA ILE A 153 6.75 12.64 -0.49
C ILE A 153 6.37 12.92 0.97
N ASP A 154 5.93 11.89 1.68
CA ASP A 154 5.59 12.00 3.10
C ASP A 154 5.80 10.67 3.82
N ALA A 155 5.96 10.71 5.13
CA ALA A 155 6.21 9.55 5.97
C ALA A 155 5.00 9.15 6.82
N ALA A 156 4.74 7.84 6.88
CA ALA A 156 3.92 7.23 7.90
C ALA A 156 4.80 6.60 8.96
N PHE A 157 4.59 6.96 10.23
CA PHE A 157 5.32 6.37 11.36
C PHE A 157 4.56 5.18 11.92
N ILE A 158 5.17 3.98 11.84
CA ILE A 158 4.54 2.72 12.22
C ILE A 158 5.44 1.97 13.21
N SER A 159 4.85 1.51 14.33
CA SER A 159 5.55 0.66 15.29
C SER A 159 5.87 -0.70 14.66
N THR A 160 7.15 -1.01 14.55
CA THR A 160 7.66 -2.21 13.86
C THR A 160 8.58 -2.97 14.79
N ARG A 161 8.41 -4.29 14.85
CA ARG A 161 9.26 -5.18 15.65
C ARG A 161 10.55 -5.48 14.88
N ARG A 162 11.67 -5.31 15.57
CA ARG A 162 13.00 -5.78 15.18
C ARG A 162 13.43 -6.90 16.13
N VAL A 163 14.62 -7.45 15.90
CA VAL A 163 15.14 -8.59 16.69
C VAL A 163 15.08 -8.30 18.19
N ASP A 164 15.50 -7.10 18.62
CA ASP A 164 15.69 -6.75 20.02
C ASP A 164 14.65 -5.79 20.59
N ARG A 165 13.83 -5.16 19.76
CA ARG A 165 12.93 -4.09 20.22
C ARG A 165 11.77 -3.82 19.25
N VAL A 166 10.77 -3.09 19.75
CA VAL A 166 9.78 -2.41 18.92
C VAL A 166 10.21 -0.95 18.76
N SER A 167 10.39 -0.51 17.53
CA SER A 167 10.73 0.88 17.20
C SER A 167 9.63 1.51 16.34
N LYS A 168 9.47 2.83 16.47
CA LYS A 168 8.61 3.59 15.60
C LYS A 168 9.43 4.02 14.39
N GLU A 169 9.17 3.37 13.25
CA GLU A 169 9.92 3.55 12.02
C GLU A 169 9.15 4.37 11.00
N SER A 170 9.88 5.12 10.18
CA SER A 170 9.34 5.89 9.07
C SER A 170 9.20 5.03 7.81
N TYR A 171 8.01 5.09 7.21
CA TYR A 171 7.70 4.49 5.92
C TYR A 171 7.32 5.61 4.97
N PHE A 172 8.21 5.88 4.02
CA PHE A 172 8.05 6.96 3.06
C PHE A 172 7.27 6.48 1.85
N THR A 173 6.33 7.27 1.43
CA THR A 173 5.57 7.03 0.21
C THR A 173 5.84 8.15 -0.78
N VAL A 174 6.07 7.79 -2.03
CA VAL A 174 6.16 8.72 -3.16
C VAL A 174 4.89 8.58 -3.98
N LEU A 175 4.11 9.65 -4.06
CA LEU A 175 2.87 9.74 -4.83
C LEU A 175 3.09 10.65 -6.03
N GLY A 176 2.91 10.13 -7.25
CA GLY A 176 3.00 10.89 -8.49
C GLY A 176 1.64 11.39 -8.97
N VAL A 177 1.65 12.55 -9.63
CA VAL A 177 0.52 13.06 -10.43
C VAL A 177 0.90 12.92 -11.88
N ASN A 178 0.06 12.26 -12.66
CA ASN A 178 0.26 12.05 -14.10
C ASN A 178 -0.18 13.28 -14.91
N SER A 179 0.30 13.39 -16.15
CA SER A 179 -0.09 14.48 -17.06
C SER A 179 -1.59 14.56 -17.34
N ASP A 180 -2.31 13.46 -17.19
CA ASP A 180 -3.78 13.41 -17.31
C ASP A 180 -4.51 13.76 -16.02
N CYS A 181 -3.79 14.19 -14.99
CA CYS A 181 -4.29 14.53 -13.65
C CYS A 181 -4.78 13.35 -12.81
N THR A 182 -4.50 12.13 -13.21
CA THR A 182 -4.62 10.96 -12.33
C THR A 182 -3.43 10.89 -11.37
N ARG A 183 -3.50 10.04 -10.38
CA ARG A 183 -2.46 9.88 -9.36
C ARG A 183 -2.09 8.42 -9.22
N GLU A 184 -0.84 8.16 -8.91
CA GLU A 184 -0.37 6.82 -8.57
C GLU A 184 0.72 6.84 -7.52
N VAL A 185 0.80 5.80 -6.71
CA VAL A 185 1.93 5.60 -5.79
C VAL A 185 3.10 5.03 -6.56
N LEU A 186 4.22 5.76 -6.58
CA LEU A 186 5.44 5.34 -7.28
C LEU A 186 6.22 4.31 -6.47
N GLY A 187 6.22 4.43 -5.14
CA GLY A 187 6.89 3.49 -4.26
C GLY A 187 6.57 3.73 -2.79
N VAL A 188 6.85 2.71 -1.98
CA VAL A 188 6.81 2.75 -0.52
C VAL A 188 8.13 2.20 0.01
N TYR A 189 8.82 2.96 0.85
CA TYR A 189 10.18 2.67 1.29
C TYR A 189 10.29 2.73 2.81
N ASN A 190 10.97 1.77 3.41
CA ASN A 190 11.28 1.78 4.84
C ASN A 190 12.71 2.25 5.06
N ASN A 191 12.87 3.19 5.95
CA ASN A 191 14.20 3.52 6.45
C ASN A 191 14.21 3.55 7.98
N PRO A 192 14.97 2.67 8.64
CA PRO A 192 15.17 2.71 10.07
C PRO A 192 16.08 3.86 10.53
N THR A 193 16.89 4.44 9.61
CA THR A 193 17.85 5.51 9.90
C THR A 193 17.73 6.62 8.84
N GLU A 194 17.20 7.77 9.22
CA GLU A 194 17.12 8.93 8.31
C GLU A 194 18.52 9.40 7.90
N GLY A 195 18.77 9.48 6.58
CA GLY A 195 20.05 9.93 6.03
C GLY A 195 19.99 10.23 4.54
N SER A 196 20.94 11.01 4.03
CA SER A 196 21.00 11.39 2.60
C SER A 196 21.16 10.20 1.65
N HIS A 197 21.81 9.12 2.09
CA HIS A 197 21.96 7.89 1.30
C HIS A 197 20.61 7.27 0.97
N PHE A 198 19.70 7.24 1.92
CA PHE A 198 18.36 6.68 1.72
C PHE A 198 17.56 7.42 0.63
N TRP A 199 17.63 8.75 0.61
CA TRP A 199 16.97 9.54 -0.44
C TRP A 199 17.58 9.27 -1.81
N ASN A 200 18.91 9.10 -1.86
CA ASN A 200 19.58 8.71 -3.08
C ASN A 200 19.08 7.36 -3.61
N ASP A 201 18.91 6.37 -2.74
CA ASP A 201 18.40 5.04 -3.12
C ASP A 201 16.96 5.12 -3.66
N ILE A 202 16.07 5.91 -3.03
CA ILE A 202 14.70 6.13 -3.51
C ILE A 202 14.69 6.72 -4.92
N PHE A 203 15.45 7.79 -5.15
CA PHE A 203 15.44 8.43 -6.47
C PHE A 203 16.18 7.63 -7.53
N THR A 204 17.15 6.81 -7.14
CA THR A 204 17.77 5.82 -8.01
C THR A 204 16.77 4.77 -8.47
N ASP A 205 16.02 4.15 -7.54
CA ASP A 205 14.96 3.19 -7.86
C ASP A 205 13.90 3.78 -8.81
N ILE A 206 13.43 5.00 -8.51
CA ILE A 206 12.44 5.68 -9.37
C ILE A 206 12.98 5.91 -10.79
N LYS A 207 14.26 6.30 -10.92
CA LYS A 207 14.92 6.48 -12.24
C LYS A 207 15.10 5.16 -12.97
N GLU A 208 15.58 4.13 -12.30
CA GLU A 208 15.77 2.79 -12.88
C GLU A 208 14.46 2.20 -13.38
N ARG A 209 13.35 2.56 -12.76
CA ARG A 209 11.99 2.18 -13.18
C ARG A 209 11.41 3.07 -14.27
N GLY A 210 12.18 4.02 -14.82
CA GLY A 210 11.88 4.74 -16.05
C GLY A 210 11.55 6.22 -15.91
N VAL A 211 11.56 6.81 -14.71
CA VAL A 211 11.28 8.25 -14.56
C VAL A 211 12.49 9.07 -15.04
N GLU A 212 12.26 9.91 -16.03
CA GLU A 212 13.27 10.77 -16.64
C GLU A 212 13.17 12.23 -16.14
N GLU A 213 11.93 12.71 -15.87
CA GLU A 213 11.67 14.11 -15.58
C GLU A 213 10.57 14.28 -14.50
N ILE A 214 10.82 15.22 -13.58
CA ILE A 214 9.87 15.67 -12.54
C ILE A 214 9.98 17.20 -12.48
N ASP A 215 8.84 17.92 -12.55
CA ASP A 215 8.86 19.38 -12.47
C ASP A 215 8.86 19.89 -11.03
N LEU A 216 8.04 19.29 -10.15
CA LEU A 216 7.89 19.72 -8.77
C LEU A 216 7.86 18.54 -7.79
N ALA A 217 8.68 18.61 -6.77
CA ALA A 217 8.62 17.69 -5.63
C ALA A 217 8.13 18.42 -4.38
N VAL A 218 7.02 17.95 -3.81
CA VAL A 218 6.42 18.48 -2.58
C VAL A 218 6.73 17.51 -1.44
N THR A 219 7.44 17.99 -0.40
CA THR A 219 7.88 17.14 0.71
C THR A 219 7.72 17.84 2.05
N ASP A 220 7.73 17.08 3.14
CA ASP A 220 7.93 17.66 4.48
C ASP A 220 9.39 18.19 4.63
N GLY A 221 9.65 18.95 5.66
CA GLY A 221 10.94 19.64 5.83
C GLY A 221 12.14 18.72 6.16
N LEU A 222 12.23 17.53 5.56
CA LEU A 222 13.33 16.57 5.75
C LEU A 222 14.67 17.17 5.32
N SER A 223 15.69 17.04 6.17
CA SER A 223 16.98 17.69 5.95
C SER A 223 17.73 17.08 4.76
N GLY A 224 18.14 17.92 3.81
CA GLY A 224 19.02 17.55 2.69
C GLY A 224 18.33 16.87 1.51
N ILE A 225 17.02 16.66 1.56
CA ILE A 225 16.26 16.03 0.45
C ILE A 225 16.29 16.90 -0.81
N GLU A 226 16.32 18.21 -0.66
CA GLU A 226 16.34 19.19 -1.76
C GLU A 226 17.53 18.96 -2.69
N ASN A 227 18.71 18.81 -2.10
CA ASN A 227 19.94 18.58 -2.85
C ASN A 227 19.93 17.23 -3.58
N VAL A 228 19.39 16.20 -2.93
CA VAL A 228 19.31 14.87 -3.55
C VAL A 228 18.33 14.88 -4.73
N ILE A 229 17.15 15.51 -4.58
CA ILE A 229 16.20 15.67 -5.67
C ILE A 229 16.85 16.38 -6.85
N GLN A 230 17.51 17.51 -6.62
CA GLN A 230 18.16 18.29 -7.69
C GLN A 230 19.34 17.57 -8.34
N ASN A 231 20.04 16.69 -7.63
CA ASN A 231 21.09 15.86 -8.21
C ASN A 231 20.54 14.81 -9.18
N HIS A 232 19.39 14.22 -8.86
CA HIS A 232 18.74 13.22 -9.72
C HIS A 232 17.92 13.86 -10.85
N PHE A 233 17.22 14.96 -10.56
CA PHE A 233 16.31 15.66 -11.47
C PHE A 233 16.65 17.16 -11.46
N LYS A 234 17.60 17.54 -12.33
CA LYS A 234 18.22 18.89 -12.33
C LYS A 234 17.22 20.04 -12.47
N MET A 235 16.11 19.81 -13.18
CA MET A 235 15.08 20.82 -13.43
C MET A 235 13.95 20.77 -12.39
N CYS A 236 13.99 19.82 -11.47
CA CYS A 236 12.94 19.67 -10.47
C CYS A 236 13.01 20.79 -9.44
N GLU A 237 11.91 21.52 -9.28
CA GLU A 237 11.73 22.45 -8.17
C GLU A 237 11.29 21.71 -6.91
N VAL A 238 11.64 22.27 -5.75
CA VAL A 238 11.27 21.68 -4.47
C VAL A 238 10.35 22.63 -3.73
N GLN A 239 9.24 22.12 -3.23
CA GLN A 239 8.33 22.79 -2.31
C GLN A 239 8.32 22.07 -0.97
N LEU A 240 8.61 22.78 0.11
CA LEU A 240 8.45 22.25 1.47
C LEU A 240 7.02 22.51 1.97
N CYS A 241 6.44 21.52 2.66
CA CYS A 241 5.08 21.58 3.17
C CYS A 241 4.91 22.69 4.21
N THR A 242 4.09 23.70 3.89
CA THR A 242 3.82 24.84 4.78
C THR A 242 3.11 24.41 6.06
N VAL A 243 2.18 23.47 5.97
CA VAL A 243 1.42 22.94 7.12
C VAL A 243 2.34 22.28 8.15
N HIS A 244 3.39 21.59 7.72
CA HIS A 244 4.39 21.04 8.65
C HIS A 244 5.16 22.16 9.37
N LEU A 245 5.56 23.21 8.66
CA LEU A 245 6.20 24.37 9.27
C LEU A 245 5.25 25.12 10.22
N GLU A 246 4.00 25.33 9.85
CA GLU A 246 2.99 25.95 10.71
C GLU A 246 2.81 25.14 12.01
N ARG A 247 2.66 23.82 11.90
CA ARG A 247 2.56 22.92 13.08
C ARG A 247 3.83 23.00 13.95
N GLU A 248 5.00 23.07 13.33
CA GLU A 248 6.27 23.25 14.05
C GLU A 248 6.31 24.60 14.79
N CYS A 249 5.97 25.71 14.13
CA CYS A 249 5.90 27.03 14.75
C CYS A 249 4.97 27.05 15.97
N LEU A 250 3.77 26.48 15.84
CA LEU A 250 2.78 26.42 16.90
C LEU A 250 3.19 25.54 18.11
N LYS A 251 4.13 24.59 17.93
CA LYS A 251 4.69 23.82 19.05
C LYS A 251 5.49 24.69 20.02
N TYR A 252 6.15 25.71 19.53
CA TYR A 252 6.93 26.63 20.37
C TYR A 252 6.07 27.66 21.10
N ALA A 253 4.84 27.90 20.63
CA ALA A 253 3.98 28.94 21.17
C ALA A 253 3.31 28.51 22.49
N LYS A 254 3.28 29.40 23.45
CA LYS A 254 2.44 29.27 24.66
C LYS A 254 0.95 29.25 24.25
N PRO A 255 0.07 28.57 25.00
CA PRO A 255 -1.36 28.47 24.65
C PRO A 255 -2.02 29.82 24.34
N ILE A 256 -1.70 30.87 25.07
CA ILE A 256 -2.25 32.23 24.89
C ILE A 256 -1.86 32.87 23.54
N HIS A 257 -0.69 32.52 22.98
CA HIS A 257 -0.20 33.07 21.71
C HIS A 257 -0.59 32.24 20.49
N LYS A 258 -1.04 30.99 20.70
CA LYS A 258 -1.36 30.08 19.57
C LYS A 258 -2.42 30.61 18.59
N PRO A 259 -3.53 31.20 19.04
CA PRO A 259 -4.55 31.71 18.11
C PRO A 259 -4.03 32.85 17.23
N GLU A 260 -3.30 33.81 17.84
CA GLU A 260 -2.73 34.92 17.10
C GLU A 260 -1.64 34.45 16.13
N MET A 261 -0.71 33.60 16.59
CA MET A 261 0.33 33.04 15.74
C MET A 261 -0.23 32.23 14.58
N ALA A 262 -1.31 31.48 14.79
CA ALA A 262 -1.98 30.73 13.72
C ALA A 262 -2.62 31.67 12.68
N ASN A 263 -3.17 32.79 13.07
CA ASN A 263 -3.70 33.78 12.14
C ASN A 263 -2.57 34.45 11.34
N ASP A 264 -1.48 34.84 12.00
CA ASP A 264 -0.30 35.40 11.32
C ASP A 264 0.28 34.42 10.29
N LEU A 265 0.35 33.11 10.61
CA LEU A 265 0.83 32.07 9.69
C LEU A 265 -0.07 31.92 8.45
N LYS A 266 -1.39 32.04 8.59
CA LYS A 266 -2.32 32.05 7.44
C LYS A 266 -2.04 33.23 6.50
N GLU A 267 -1.68 34.40 7.03
CA GLU A 267 -1.31 35.55 6.21
C GLU A 267 0.04 35.34 5.53
N VAL A 268 0.98 34.62 6.17
CA VAL A 268 2.27 34.30 5.56
C VAL A 268 2.10 33.34 4.39
N PHE A 269 1.35 32.26 4.55
CA PHE A 269 1.20 31.17 3.58
C PHE A 269 -0.15 31.24 2.82
N THR A 270 -0.51 32.43 2.37
CA THR A 270 -1.71 32.58 1.55
C THR A 270 -1.52 31.97 0.15
N SER A 271 -2.58 31.37 -0.41
CA SER A 271 -2.62 30.85 -1.78
C SER A 271 -3.52 31.64 -2.72
N ASP A 272 -4.26 32.61 -2.19
CA ASP A 272 -5.45 33.17 -2.86
C ASP A 272 -5.14 34.42 -3.70
N TYR A 273 -4.00 35.06 -3.48
CA TYR A 273 -3.65 36.29 -4.18
C TYR A 273 -3.01 36.00 -5.55
N LYS A 274 -3.70 36.36 -6.63
CA LYS A 274 -3.25 36.14 -8.00
C LYS A 274 -1.87 36.74 -8.29
N ASN A 275 -1.59 37.94 -7.76
CA ASN A 275 -0.36 38.69 -8.01
C ASN A 275 0.73 38.46 -6.92
N ASP A 276 0.61 37.40 -6.10
CA ASP A 276 1.60 37.05 -5.10
C ASP A 276 2.80 36.35 -5.72
N ASN A 277 3.99 36.57 -5.16
CA ASN A 277 5.23 35.99 -5.62
C ASN A 277 6.16 35.61 -4.44
N VAL A 278 7.23 34.87 -4.75
CA VAL A 278 8.19 34.37 -3.76
C VAL A 278 8.75 35.48 -2.88
N GLN A 279 9.08 36.62 -3.46
CA GLN A 279 9.68 37.75 -2.72
C GLN A 279 8.70 38.33 -1.68
N LEU A 280 7.44 38.48 -2.06
CA LEU A 280 6.39 38.95 -1.14
C LEU A 280 6.15 37.93 -0.01
N GLY A 281 6.15 36.64 -0.35
CA GLY A 281 6.08 35.55 0.64
C GLY A 281 7.22 35.59 1.65
N LEU A 282 8.45 35.79 1.20
CA LEU A 282 9.62 35.92 2.08
C LEU A 282 9.53 37.16 2.99
N ILE A 283 9.07 38.30 2.47
CA ILE A 283 8.87 39.50 3.26
C ILE A 283 7.85 39.27 4.38
N ARG A 284 6.75 38.58 4.11
CA ARG A 284 5.76 38.20 5.14
C ARG A 284 6.36 37.28 6.19
N TRP A 285 7.15 36.29 5.76
CA TRP A 285 7.87 35.38 6.67
C TRP A 285 8.85 36.10 7.57
N GLU A 286 9.67 37.02 7.04
CA GLU A 286 10.58 37.84 7.82
C GLU A 286 9.83 38.69 8.86
N SER A 287 8.73 39.32 8.45
CA SER A 287 7.90 40.12 9.36
C SER A 287 7.33 39.26 10.49
N PHE A 288 6.84 38.06 10.19
CA PHE A 288 6.40 37.07 11.17
C PHE A 288 7.54 36.69 12.13
N CYS A 289 8.71 36.36 11.63
CA CYS A 289 9.87 36.00 12.44
C CYS A 289 10.34 37.16 13.33
N ARG A 290 10.32 38.40 12.86
CA ARG A 290 10.66 39.61 13.65
C ARG A 290 9.63 39.86 14.76
N LYS A 291 8.32 39.69 14.46
CA LYS A 291 7.25 39.81 15.44
C LYS A 291 7.43 38.80 16.59
N TRP A 292 7.46 37.53 16.24
CA TRP A 292 7.48 36.41 17.19
C TRP A 292 8.88 36.16 17.81
N GLY A 293 9.95 36.61 17.16
CA GLY A 293 11.29 36.58 17.67
C GLY A 293 11.48 37.42 18.94
N LYS A 294 10.58 38.37 19.21
CA LYS A 294 10.55 39.13 20.48
C LYS A 294 10.14 38.24 21.66
N TYR A 295 9.36 37.21 21.43
CA TYR A 295 8.83 36.30 22.46
C TYR A 295 9.55 34.94 22.46
N TYR A 296 10.07 34.49 21.30
CA TYR A 296 10.65 33.16 21.15
C TYR A 296 11.92 33.22 20.30
N ASN A 297 13.07 32.92 20.91
CA ASN A 297 14.38 32.99 20.22
C ASN A 297 14.50 32.08 19.00
N VAL A 298 13.72 30.99 18.94
CA VAL A 298 13.73 30.07 17.79
C VAL A 298 13.43 30.80 16.48
N PHE A 299 12.56 31.80 16.48
CA PHE A 299 12.22 32.55 15.26
C PHE A 299 13.31 33.55 14.84
N LYS A 300 14.18 33.99 15.74
CA LYS A 300 15.38 34.78 15.38
C LYS A 300 16.35 33.96 14.54
N ASN A 301 16.52 32.68 14.88
CA ASN A 301 17.41 31.75 14.13
C ASN A 301 16.85 31.38 12.77
N LYS A 302 15.52 31.46 12.57
CA LYS A 302 14.86 31.18 11.32
C LYS A 302 14.98 32.30 10.28
N LEU A 303 15.31 33.52 10.68
CA LEU A 303 15.43 34.71 9.82
C LEU A 303 16.52 34.58 8.74
N ASN A 304 17.64 33.93 9.06
CA ASN A 304 18.86 33.92 8.22
C ASN A 304 19.11 32.57 7.56
N ASN A 305 18.06 31.81 7.25
CA ASN A 305 18.20 30.49 6.66
C ASN A 305 17.58 30.48 5.25
N ASP A 306 18.42 30.42 4.25
CA ASP A 306 18.04 30.43 2.82
C ASP A 306 17.08 29.26 2.44
N ARG A 307 17.04 28.21 3.24
CA ARG A 307 16.14 27.08 3.04
C ARG A 307 14.66 27.47 3.06
N TYR A 308 14.30 28.58 3.73
CA TYR A 308 12.89 29.02 3.79
C TYR A 308 12.34 29.44 2.44
N ILE A 309 13.16 29.71 1.44
CA ILE A 309 12.70 29.98 0.06
C ILE A 309 11.88 28.80 -0.50
N TYR A 310 12.23 27.57 -0.13
CA TYR A 310 11.52 26.37 -0.59
C TYR A 310 10.08 26.26 -0.06
N TYR A 311 9.71 26.99 1.01
CA TYR A 311 8.33 27.08 1.49
C TYR A 311 7.45 27.99 0.62
N PHE A 312 8.05 28.76 -0.27
CA PHE A 312 7.36 29.72 -1.16
C PHE A 312 7.48 29.37 -2.63
N THR A 313 8.03 28.20 -2.98
CA THR A 313 8.14 27.73 -4.36
C THR A 313 6.77 27.68 -5.04
N TYR A 314 5.70 27.33 -4.31
CA TYR A 314 4.32 27.30 -4.81
C TYR A 314 3.86 28.64 -5.42
N LEU A 315 4.43 29.77 -5.01
CA LEU A 315 4.09 31.09 -5.53
C LEU A 315 4.60 31.35 -6.95
N LYS A 316 5.49 30.50 -7.47
CA LYS A 316 5.92 30.50 -8.88
C LYS A 316 4.87 29.92 -9.82
N TYR A 317 3.86 29.26 -9.28
CA TYR A 317 2.83 28.54 -10.03
C TYR A 317 1.52 29.31 -10.07
N ASP A 318 0.64 28.93 -11.02
CA ASP A 318 -0.67 29.53 -11.15
C ASP A 318 -1.47 29.45 -9.83
N TYR A 319 -2.15 30.54 -9.47
CA TYR A 319 -2.88 30.65 -8.21
C TYR A 319 -3.94 29.54 -8.04
N ARG A 320 -4.49 28.99 -9.12
CA ARG A 320 -5.51 27.92 -9.11
C ARG A 320 -4.98 26.60 -8.57
N ILE A 321 -3.67 26.38 -8.65
CA ILE A 321 -3.04 25.12 -8.19
C ILE A 321 -2.28 25.26 -6.88
N ARG A 322 -2.02 26.49 -6.44
CA ARG A 322 -1.21 26.74 -5.22
C ARG A 322 -1.72 25.98 -4.01
N SER A 323 -3.05 25.92 -3.82
CA SER A 323 -3.68 25.17 -2.73
C SER A 323 -3.43 23.67 -2.77
N MET A 324 -3.02 23.13 -3.91
CA MET A 324 -2.70 21.70 -4.08
C MET A 324 -1.23 21.38 -3.79
N ILE A 325 -0.34 22.34 -4.07
CA ILE A 325 1.11 22.09 -4.07
C ILE A 325 1.85 22.67 -2.86
N TYR A 326 1.24 23.56 -2.07
CA TYR A 326 1.90 24.13 -0.89
C TYR A 326 1.83 23.20 0.34
N THR A 327 1.11 22.07 0.23
CA THR A 327 0.92 21.07 1.30
C THR A 327 1.06 19.64 0.78
N THR A 328 1.30 18.70 1.69
CA THR A 328 1.31 17.25 1.42
C THR A 328 -0.07 16.59 1.65
N ASN A 329 -1.17 17.35 1.65
CA ASN A 329 -2.51 16.83 1.97
C ASN A 329 -2.96 15.65 1.10
N TRP A 330 -2.51 15.59 -0.15
CA TRP A 330 -2.84 14.50 -1.07
C TRP A 330 -2.31 13.14 -0.59
N ILE A 331 -1.12 13.13 0.00
CA ILE A 331 -0.52 11.92 0.53
C ILE A 331 -0.92 11.69 2.00
N GLU A 332 -1.25 12.75 2.77
CA GLU A 332 -1.76 12.61 4.14
C GLU A 332 -3.03 11.75 4.22
N ARG A 333 -3.86 11.78 3.18
CA ARG A 333 -5.07 10.92 3.10
C ARG A 333 -4.69 9.45 3.01
N LEU A 334 -3.69 9.09 2.22
CA LEU A 334 -3.15 7.73 2.13
C LEU A 334 -2.52 7.30 3.46
N ASN A 335 -1.74 8.18 4.08
CA ASN A 335 -1.15 7.93 5.40
C ASN A 335 -2.21 7.70 6.49
N ARG A 336 -3.38 8.32 6.37
CA ARG A 336 -4.53 8.06 7.27
C ARG A 336 -5.07 6.65 7.08
N ASP A 337 -5.15 6.18 5.84
CA ASP A 337 -5.56 4.80 5.54
C ASP A 337 -4.53 3.80 6.06
N TYR A 338 -3.24 4.06 5.89
CA TYR A 338 -2.17 3.24 6.49
C TYR A 338 -2.31 3.15 8.01
N LYS A 339 -2.49 4.29 8.68
CA LYS A 339 -2.69 4.32 10.13
C LYS A 339 -3.94 3.57 10.57
N ARG A 340 -5.02 3.62 9.78
CA ARG A 340 -6.25 2.88 10.07
C ARG A 340 -6.00 1.37 10.08
N THR A 341 -5.25 0.84 9.11
CA THR A 341 -4.97 -0.60 9.00
C THR A 341 -3.93 -1.09 10.01
N THR A 342 -2.99 -0.22 10.45
CA THR A 342 -1.91 -0.60 11.37
C THR A 342 -2.26 -0.35 12.83
N LYS A 343 -3.15 0.61 13.14
CA LYS A 343 -3.44 1.06 14.51
C LYS A 343 -3.93 -0.06 15.45
N MET A 344 -4.73 -0.99 14.94
CA MET A 344 -5.32 -2.06 15.74
C MET A 344 -4.31 -3.15 16.15
N ARG A 345 -3.13 -3.19 15.51
CA ARG A 345 -2.14 -4.24 15.72
C ARG A 345 -1.11 -3.93 16.79
N GLY A 346 -1.10 -2.70 17.32
CA GLY A 346 -0.08 -2.22 18.26
C GLY A 346 1.29 -2.09 17.60
N ALA A 347 1.93 -3.22 17.24
CA ALA A 347 3.18 -3.25 16.49
C ALA A 347 3.12 -4.27 15.36
N MET A 348 3.68 -3.94 14.22
CA MET A 348 3.82 -4.85 13.08
C MET A 348 4.97 -5.84 13.31
N PRO A 349 4.84 -7.10 12.84
CA PRO A 349 5.81 -8.16 13.16
C PRO A 349 7.20 -7.93 12.56
N ASN A 350 7.31 -7.32 11.39
CA ASN A 350 8.56 -6.99 10.70
C ASN A 350 8.30 -5.92 9.61
N PRO A 351 9.35 -5.29 9.05
CA PRO A 351 9.21 -4.29 7.98
C PRO A 351 8.57 -4.81 6.70
N GLU A 352 8.86 -6.06 6.33
CA GLU A 352 8.33 -6.68 5.10
C GLU A 352 6.80 -6.80 5.18
N SER A 353 6.27 -7.14 6.36
CA SER A 353 4.82 -7.17 6.60
C SER A 353 4.19 -5.78 6.54
N VAL A 354 4.93 -4.73 6.93
CA VAL A 354 4.46 -3.35 6.77
C VAL A 354 4.43 -2.99 5.29
N LEU A 355 5.51 -3.21 4.55
CA LEU A 355 5.61 -2.89 3.12
C LEU A 355 4.53 -3.62 2.32
N LEU A 356 4.30 -4.91 2.59
CA LEU A 356 3.21 -5.69 1.99
C LEU A 356 1.84 -5.01 2.24
N LEU A 357 1.57 -4.64 3.47
CA LEU A 357 0.29 -4.02 3.83
C LEU A 357 0.11 -2.64 3.21
N LEU A 358 1.13 -1.78 3.28
CA LEU A 358 1.09 -0.44 2.71
C LEU A 358 1.01 -0.48 1.18
N GLY A 359 1.81 -1.37 0.55
CA GLY A 359 1.77 -1.59 -0.90
C GLY A 359 0.39 -2.06 -1.35
N HIS A 360 -0.22 -3.02 -0.67
CA HIS A 360 -1.57 -3.47 -0.98
C HIS A 360 -2.62 -2.36 -0.81
N VAL A 361 -2.54 -1.60 0.28
CA VAL A 361 -3.44 -0.45 0.50
C VAL A 361 -3.26 0.58 -0.61
N ALA A 362 -2.04 0.87 -1.04
CA ALA A 362 -1.76 1.82 -2.11
C ALA A 362 -2.27 1.30 -3.48
N MET A 363 -2.00 0.04 -3.80
CA MET A 363 -2.39 -0.61 -5.05
C MET A 363 -3.92 -0.66 -5.23
N THR A 364 -4.68 -0.86 -4.16
CA THR A 364 -6.14 -1.04 -4.23
C THR A 364 -6.94 0.27 -4.18
N ARG A 365 -6.30 1.44 -4.22
CA ARG A 365 -6.97 2.74 -4.07
C ARG A 365 -7.57 3.27 -5.38
N LYS A 366 -8.82 2.94 -5.64
CA LYS A 366 -9.59 3.41 -6.82
C LYS A 366 -9.71 4.93 -6.94
N TYR A 367 -9.68 5.70 -5.83
CA TYR A 367 -9.84 7.16 -5.92
C TYR A 367 -8.63 7.87 -6.56
N TYR A 368 -7.50 7.21 -6.75
CA TYR A 368 -6.39 7.76 -7.54
C TYR A 368 -6.65 7.73 -9.05
N GLU A 369 -7.55 6.88 -9.51
CA GLU A 369 -7.99 6.83 -10.91
C GLU A 369 -8.83 8.05 -11.31
N TYR A 370 -9.43 8.75 -10.33
CA TYR A 370 -10.19 9.96 -10.61
C TYR A 370 -9.27 11.13 -10.86
N LYS A 371 -9.52 11.86 -11.96
CA LYS A 371 -8.79 13.07 -12.32
C LYS A 371 -9.01 14.16 -11.28
N ILE A 372 -7.97 14.95 -11.05
CA ILE A 372 -8.09 16.16 -10.27
C ILE A 372 -8.88 17.16 -11.11
N ASN A 373 -10.07 17.52 -10.67
CA ASN A 373 -10.94 18.44 -11.38
C ASN A 373 -10.27 19.82 -11.53
N ASN A 374 -10.54 20.48 -12.68
CA ASN A 374 -10.07 21.82 -13.03
C ASN A 374 -8.57 21.95 -13.36
N PHE A 375 -7.90 20.85 -13.63
CA PHE A 375 -6.48 20.84 -13.94
C PHE A 375 -6.25 20.33 -15.36
N LYS A 376 -5.60 21.14 -16.21
CA LYS A 376 -5.04 20.70 -17.48
C LYS A 376 -3.57 21.07 -17.47
N PHE A 377 -2.71 20.07 -17.55
CA PHE A 377 -1.30 20.29 -17.81
C PHE A 377 -1.13 20.53 -19.33
N GLU A 378 -1.20 21.78 -19.78
CA GLU A 378 -1.15 22.10 -21.20
C GLU A 378 0.27 22.14 -21.77
N SER A 379 1.31 22.16 -20.95
CA SER A 379 2.72 22.10 -21.40
C SER A 379 3.64 21.57 -20.30
N ARG A 380 4.88 21.18 -20.71
CA ARG A 380 5.97 20.76 -19.79
C ARG A 380 6.36 21.83 -18.76
N TYR A 381 5.87 23.07 -18.91
CA TYR A 381 6.20 24.19 -18.06
C TYR A 381 4.94 24.72 -17.40
N PHE A 382 4.74 24.30 -16.14
CA PHE A 382 3.81 24.96 -15.25
C PHE A 382 4.20 26.40 -14.92
N LYS A 383 5.33 26.85 -15.39
CA LYS A 383 5.82 28.23 -15.25
C LYS A 383 5.00 29.07 -16.19
N TRP A 384 4.00 29.72 -15.66
CA TRP A 384 3.38 30.82 -16.33
C TRP A 384 4.41 31.96 -16.38
N ASP A 385 4.75 32.41 -17.56
CA ASP A 385 5.52 33.61 -17.72
C ASP A 385 4.83 34.74 -16.95
N VAL A 386 5.60 35.31 -16.00
CA VAL A 386 5.20 36.47 -15.21
C VAL A 386 5.14 37.71 -16.13
#